data_55b159f3d550a672cbc6c63f7de66a85
#
_entry.id   55b159f3d550a672cbc6c63f7de66a85
#
_cell.length_a   1.000
_cell.length_b   1.000
_cell.length_c   1.000
_cell.angle_alpha   90.00
_cell.angle_beta   90.00
_cell.angle_gamma   90.00
#
_symmetry.space_group_name_H-M   'P 1'
#
loop_
_entity.id
_entity.type
_entity.pdbx_description
1 polymer ?
#
loop_
_entity_poly.entity_id
_entity_poly.type
_entity_poly.pdbx_seq_one_letter_code
_entity_poly.pdbx_strand_id
1 'polypeptide(L)'
;MEAALVRNARIRDEGTRNLVRAAKAAGVKKIIAQSIAFVYAPDAPQPATEDAPLLDFAEPAYGETARAVHSLEQQITANPAFIGIVLRYGCLYGAGTGFDAPVDFAPPVHAEAAAHAAVLALQCE
;
A
#
# COMPACT_ATOMS: atom_id res chain seq x y z
N MET A 1 -7.54 3.83 19.12
CA MET A 1 -7.48 3.97 17.66
C MET A 1 -6.24 4.75 17.21
N GLU A 2 -6.02 5.93 17.75
CA GLU A 2 -4.85 6.78 17.41
C GLU A 2 -3.50 6.07 17.57
N ALA A 3 -3.25 5.39 18.69
CA ALA A 3 -2.03 4.62 18.92
C ALA A 3 -1.80 3.49 17.89
N ALA A 4 -2.87 2.91 17.36
CA ALA A 4 -2.78 1.89 16.31
C ALA A 4 -2.39 2.51 14.95
N LEU A 5 -2.94 3.68 14.62
CA LEU A 5 -2.59 4.41 13.40
C LEU A 5 -1.12 4.85 13.41
N VAL A 6 -0.66 5.41 14.53
CA VAL A 6 0.75 5.80 14.71
C VAL A 6 1.70 4.61 14.56
N ARG A 7 1.36 3.47 15.18
CA ARG A 7 2.14 2.24 15.07
C ARG A 7 2.19 1.74 13.62
N ASN A 8 1.06 1.73 12.93
CA ASN A 8 1.00 1.32 11.54
C ASN A 8 1.79 2.26 10.63
N ALA A 9 1.72 3.57 10.86
CA ALA A 9 2.52 4.55 10.13
C ALA A 9 4.02 4.28 10.30
N ARG A 10 4.46 4.03 11.54
CA ARG A 10 5.85 3.68 11.82
C ARG A 10 6.30 2.40 11.13
N ILE A 11 5.48 1.35 11.14
CA ILE A 11 5.77 0.09 10.44
C ILE A 11 5.90 0.34 8.93
N ARG A 12 5.01 1.14 8.35
CA ARG A 12 5.06 1.46 6.92
C ARG A 12 6.32 2.24 6.54
N ASP A 13 6.73 3.20 7.32
CA ASP A 13 7.92 4.01 7.03
C ASP A 13 9.22 3.32 7.44
N GLU A 14 9.43 3.09 8.73
CA GLU A 14 10.69 2.53 9.27
C GLU A 14 10.85 1.05 8.91
N GLY A 15 9.76 0.28 8.99
CA GLY A 15 9.77 -1.14 8.63
C GLY A 15 10.14 -1.35 7.16
N THR A 16 9.56 -0.56 6.26
CA THR A 16 9.92 -0.61 4.82
C THR A 16 11.38 -0.22 4.61
N ARG A 17 11.87 0.81 5.29
CA ARG A 17 13.28 1.23 5.19
C ARG A 17 14.22 0.10 5.59
N ASN A 18 13.90 -0.62 6.66
CA ASN A 18 14.69 -1.76 7.12
C ASN A 18 14.65 -2.92 6.13
N LEU A 19 13.47 -3.25 5.58
CA LEU A 19 13.32 -4.29 4.56
C LEU A 19 14.06 -3.95 3.26
N VAL A 20 13.96 -2.72 2.78
CA VAL A 20 14.67 -2.26 1.58
C VAL A 20 16.19 -2.36 1.77
N ARG A 21 16.69 -1.94 2.93
CA ARG A 21 18.12 -2.06 3.25
C ARG A 21 18.58 -3.52 3.24
N ALA A 22 17.82 -4.41 3.87
CA ALA A 22 18.14 -5.84 3.89
C ALA A 22 18.04 -6.47 2.49
N ALA A 23 17.03 -6.12 1.72
CA ALA A 23 16.84 -6.59 0.35
C ALA A 23 18.00 -6.18 -0.57
N LYS A 24 18.47 -4.94 -0.45
CA LYS A 24 19.66 -4.47 -1.20
C LYS A 24 20.91 -5.25 -0.81
N ALA A 25 21.14 -5.46 0.49
CA ALA A 25 22.28 -6.25 0.96
C ALA A 25 22.24 -7.70 0.48
N ALA A 26 21.04 -8.28 0.39
CA ALA A 26 20.82 -9.64 -0.10
C ALA A 26 20.79 -9.77 -1.63
N GLY A 27 20.89 -8.68 -2.38
CA GLY A 27 20.83 -8.69 -3.83
C GLY A 27 19.45 -9.04 -4.41
N VAL A 28 18.38 -8.76 -3.68
CA VAL A 28 17.00 -8.96 -4.16
C VAL A 28 16.74 -8.14 -5.40
N LYS A 29 16.13 -8.76 -6.44
CA LYS A 29 15.92 -8.14 -7.74
C LYS A 29 14.51 -7.55 -7.94
N LYS A 30 13.55 -7.98 -7.15
CA LYS A 30 12.16 -7.50 -7.24
C LYS A 30 11.53 -7.46 -5.85
N ILE A 31 10.82 -6.37 -5.55
CA ILE A 31 10.00 -6.22 -4.35
C ILE A 31 8.58 -5.86 -4.75
N ILE A 32 7.61 -6.60 -4.23
CA ILE A 32 6.20 -6.28 -4.35
C ILE A 32 5.70 -5.88 -2.98
N ALA A 33 5.16 -4.69 -2.86
CA ALA A 33 4.65 -4.17 -1.60
C ALA A 33 3.15 -3.92 -1.68
N GLN A 34 2.46 -4.27 -0.61
CA GLN A 34 1.06 -3.90 -0.43
C GLN A 34 0.96 -2.46 0.04
N SER A 35 0.13 -1.69 -0.63
CA SER A 35 -0.34 -0.38 -0.20
C SER A 35 -1.87 -0.39 -0.07
N ILE A 36 -2.46 0.76 0.14
CA ILE A 36 -3.90 0.90 0.38
C ILE A 36 -4.52 1.98 -0.52
N ALA A 37 -5.70 1.71 -1.04
CA ALA A 37 -6.45 2.64 -1.88
C ALA A 37 -7.12 3.79 -1.07
N PHE A 38 -7.13 3.69 0.26
CA PHE A 38 -7.72 4.71 1.13
C PHE A 38 -6.94 6.04 1.19
N VAL A 39 -5.79 6.10 0.54
CA VAL A 39 -4.94 7.31 0.54
C VAL A 39 -5.22 8.25 -0.62
N TYR A 40 -6.16 7.93 -1.50
CA TYR A 40 -6.59 8.87 -2.53
C TYR A 40 -7.31 10.07 -1.91
N ALA A 41 -7.09 11.25 -2.50
CA ALA A 41 -7.82 12.44 -2.11
C ALA A 41 -9.34 12.26 -2.35
N PRO A 42 -10.20 12.86 -1.50
CA PRO A 42 -11.66 12.71 -1.64
C PRO A 42 -12.20 13.20 -2.97
N ASP A 43 -11.52 14.15 -3.61
CA ASP A 43 -11.85 14.75 -4.91
C ASP A 43 -11.08 14.13 -6.07
N ALA A 44 -10.36 13.03 -5.84
CA ALA A 44 -9.67 12.31 -6.90
C ALA A 44 -10.66 11.83 -7.99
N PRO A 45 -10.26 11.86 -9.27
CA PRO A 45 -11.08 11.34 -10.36
C PRO A 45 -11.50 9.88 -10.13
N GLN A 46 -12.70 9.53 -10.59
CA GLN A 46 -13.20 8.17 -10.51
C GLN A 46 -13.37 7.58 -11.92
N PRO A 47 -12.84 6.39 -12.20
CA PRO A 47 -11.95 5.61 -11.33
C PRO A 47 -10.58 6.29 -11.11
N ALA A 48 -10.03 6.16 -9.91
CA ALA A 48 -8.71 6.69 -9.60
C ALA A 48 -7.63 5.84 -10.28
N THR A 49 -6.64 6.51 -10.85
CA THR A 49 -5.44 5.91 -11.43
C THR A 49 -4.25 6.04 -10.48
N GLU A 50 -3.11 5.46 -10.86
CA GLU A 50 -1.88 5.54 -10.08
C GLU A 50 -1.40 6.96 -9.84
N ASP A 51 -1.68 7.88 -10.78
CA ASP A 51 -1.29 9.29 -10.74
C ASP A 51 -2.33 10.19 -10.07
N ALA A 52 -3.46 9.64 -9.61
CA ALA A 52 -4.50 10.41 -8.95
C ALA A 52 -3.97 11.05 -7.66
N PRO A 53 -4.43 12.26 -7.30
CA PRO A 53 -3.96 12.95 -6.11
C PRO A 53 -4.23 12.15 -4.84
N LEU A 54 -3.28 12.20 -3.91
CA LEU A 54 -3.38 11.57 -2.61
C LEU A 54 -3.92 12.54 -1.57
N LEU A 55 -4.37 11.99 -0.45
CA LEU A 55 -4.84 12.73 0.71
C LEU A 55 -3.75 13.70 1.20
N ASP A 56 -4.15 14.91 1.57
CA ASP A 56 -3.23 15.90 2.13
C ASP A 56 -2.61 15.38 3.44
N PHE A 57 -1.28 15.49 3.55
CA PHE A 57 -0.55 15.06 4.73
C PHE A 57 -0.84 15.94 5.97
N ALA A 58 -1.42 17.10 5.79
CA ALA A 58 -1.89 17.95 6.87
C ALA A 58 -3.28 17.59 7.38
N GLU A 59 -3.97 16.64 6.74
CA GLU A 59 -5.29 16.20 7.18
C GLU A 59 -5.20 15.58 8.60
N PRO A 60 -6.02 16.08 9.57
CA PRO A 60 -5.82 15.73 10.99
C PRO A 60 -6.01 14.25 11.33
N ALA A 61 -6.94 13.56 10.67
CA ALA A 61 -7.28 12.18 11.01
C ALA A 61 -6.35 11.14 10.37
N TYR A 62 -6.00 11.33 9.10
CA TYR A 62 -5.31 10.31 8.29
C TYR A 62 -4.07 10.83 7.56
N GLY A 63 -3.70 12.10 7.73
CA GLY A 63 -2.55 12.69 7.04
C GLY A 63 -1.23 11.99 7.38
N GLU A 64 -1.04 11.55 8.63
CA GLU A 64 0.13 10.77 9.02
C GLU A 64 0.15 9.39 8.34
N THR A 65 -1.01 8.75 8.24
CA THR A 65 -1.16 7.49 7.49
C THR A 65 -0.81 7.70 6.01
N ALA A 66 -1.35 8.75 5.38
CA ALA A 66 -1.06 9.07 3.98
C ALA A 66 0.42 9.34 3.75
N ARG A 67 1.08 10.08 4.64
CA ARG A 67 2.53 10.33 4.58
C ARG A 67 3.33 9.03 4.68
N ALA A 68 2.98 8.15 5.62
CA ALA A 68 3.68 6.88 5.81
C ALA A 68 3.49 5.93 4.62
N VAL A 69 2.30 5.91 4.03
CA VAL A 69 2.01 5.14 2.81
C VAL A 69 2.81 5.71 1.64
N HIS A 70 2.83 7.02 1.46
CA HIS A 70 3.65 7.66 0.43
C HIS A 70 5.13 7.32 0.60
N SER A 71 5.65 7.36 1.83
CA SER A 71 7.03 6.97 2.13
C SER A 71 7.31 5.52 1.73
N LEU A 72 6.42 4.58 2.09
CA LEU A 72 6.53 3.18 1.67
C LEU A 72 6.59 3.06 0.15
N GLU A 73 5.67 3.67 -0.55
CA GLU A 73 5.58 3.61 -2.02
C GLU A 73 6.82 4.18 -2.68
N GLN A 74 7.32 5.33 -2.23
CA GLN A 74 8.55 5.94 -2.75
C GLN A 74 9.79 5.08 -2.52
N GLN A 75 9.92 4.47 -1.34
CA GLN A 75 11.03 3.57 -1.02
C GLN A 75 11.06 2.34 -1.93
N ILE A 76 9.91 1.87 -2.38
CA ILE A 76 9.78 0.69 -3.24
C ILE A 76 9.94 1.06 -4.72
N THR A 77 9.23 2.09 -5.20
CA THR A 77 9.16 2.38 -6.64
C THR A 77 10.29 3.26 -7.16
N ALA A 78 10.89 4.09 -6.31
CA ALA A 78 11.97 5.00 -6.71
C ALA A 78 13.38 4.42 -6.51
N ASN A 79 13.51 3.15 -6.13
CA ASN A 79 14.80 2.54 -5.82
C ASN A 79 15.40 1.86 -7.06
N PRO A 80 16.60 2.26 -7.54
CA PRO A 80 17.22 1.66 -8.73
C PRO A 80 17.83 0.28 -8.48
N ALA A 81 17.92 -0.19 -7.23
CA ALA A 81 18.57 -1.46 -6.90
C ALA A 81 17.71 -2.69 -7.25
N PHE A 82 16.41 -2.52 -7.41
CA PHE A 82 15.46 -3.59 -7.72
C PHE A 82 14.24 -3.06 -8.49
N ILE A 83 13.47 -3.98 -9.07
CA ILE A 83 12.15 -3.66 -9.63
C ILE A 83 11.17 -3.58 -8.48
N GLY A 84 10.60 -2.39 -8.23
CA GLY A 84 9.60 -2.16 -7.19
C GLY A 84 8.20 -2.05 -7.76
N ILE A 85 7.28 -2.86 -7.26
CA ILE A 85 5.86 -2.82 -7.63
C ILE A 85 5.04 -2.61 -6.37
N VAL A 86 4.12 -1.65 -6.41
CA VAL A 86 3.20 -1.36 -5.31
C VAL A 86 1.78 -1.69 -5.74
N LEU A 87 1.08 -2.47 -4.93
CA LEU A 87 -0.31 -2.83 -5.15
C LEU A 87 -1.20 -2.10 -4.14
N ARG A 88 -1.96 -1.11 -4.59
CA ARG A 88 -2.92 -0.37 -3.76
C ARG A 88 -4.22 -1.15 -3.66
N TYR A 89 -4.35 -1.98 -2.62
CA TYR A 89 -5.56 -2.74 -2.39
C TYR A 89 -6.64 -1.90 -1.70
N GLY A 90 -7.89 -2.15 -2.08
CA GLY A 90 -9.06 -1.71 -1.33
C GLY A 90 -9.28 -2.55 -0.06
N CYS A 91 -10.49 -2.57 0.46
CA CYS A 91 -10.83 -3.36 1.64
C CYS A 91 -10.87 -4.85 1.30
N LEU A 92 -10.00 -5.63 1.93
CA LEU A 92 -9.93 -7.07 1.73
C LEU A 92 -11.13 -7.75 2.38
N TYR A 93 -11.81 -8.61 1.63
CA TYR A 93 -12.89 -9.45 2.15
C TYR A 93 -12.73 -10.91 1.70
N GLY A 94 -13.45 -11.82 2.34
CA GLY A 94 -13.42 -13.25 2.08
C GLY A 94 -12.92 -14.05 3.28
N ALA A 95 -12.87 -15.36 3.14
CA ALA A 95 -12.51 -16.27 4.22
C ALA A 95 -11.12 -15.92 4.82
N GLY A 96 -11.06 -15.84 6.14
CA GLY A 96 -9.82 -15.54 6.88
C GLY A 96 -9.48 -14.05 6.98
N THR A 97 -10.31 -13.15 6.42
CA THR A 97 -10.19 -11.70 6.60
C THR A 97 -11.12 -11.20 7.72
N GLY A 98 -11.11 -9.88 7.98
CA GLY A 98 -12.05 -9.27 8.93
C GLY A 98 -13.49 -9.14 8.41
N PHE A 99 -13.73 -9.44 7.13
CA PHE A 99 -15.04 -9.27 6.47
C PHE A 99 -15.34 -10.46 5.56
N ASP A 100 -16.46 -11.15 5.81
CA ASP A 100 -16.86 -12.31 4.99
C ASP A 100 -17.44 -11.90 3.61
N ALA A 101 -17.91 -10.66 3.49
CA ALA A 101 -18.53 -10.10 2.29
C ALA A 101 -18.01 -8.69 1.98
N PRO A 102 -18.21 -8.18 0.73
CA PRO A 102 -17.84 -6.81 0.39
C PRO A 102 -18.46 -5.79 1.35
N VAL A 103 -17.69 -4.75 1.65
CA VAL A 103 -18.15 -3.62 2.49
C VAL A 103 -18.60 -2.46 1.60
N ASP A 104 -19.53 -1.64 2.10
CA ASP A 104 -20.09 -0.50 1.35
C ASP A 104 -19.29 0.80 1.55
N PHE A 105 -18.46 0.87 2.59
CA PHE A 105 -17.72 2.09 2.95
C PHE A 105 -16.38 2.26 2.25
N ALA A 106 -15.94 1.26 1.47
CA ALA A 106 -14.65 1.29 0.80
C ALA A 106 -14.67 0.38 -0.44
N PRO A 107 -13.84 0.65 -1.45
CA PRO A 107 -13.69 -0.23 -2.60
C PRO A 107 -13.28 -1.64 -2.14
N PRO A 108 -14.10 -2.66 -2.36
CA PRO A 108 -13.79 -4.01 -1.89
C PRO A 108 -12.88 -4.75 -2.87
N VAL A 109 -12.03 -5.62 -2.35
CA VAL A 109 -11.28 -6.60 -3.15
C VAL A 109 -11.27 -7.94 -2.43
N HIS A 110 -11.62 -9.02 -3.15
CA HIS A 110 -11.56 -10.36 -2.59
C HIS A 110 -10.11 -10.77 -2.32
N ALA A 111 -9.85 -11.40 -1.18
CA ALA A 111 -8.49 -11.77 -0.76
C ALA A 111 -7.77 -12.66 -1.79
N GLU A 112 -8.50 -13.60 -2.44
CA GLU A 112 -7.91 -14.42 -3.50
C GLU A 112 -7.53 -13.61 -4.74
N ALA A 113 -8.33 -12.61 -5.13
CA ALA A 113 -8.01 -11.74 -6.24
C ALA A 113 -6.77 -10.86 -5.92
N ALA A 114 -6.68 -10.37 -4.69
CA ALA A 114 -5.51 -9.63 -4.22
C ALA A 114 -4.24 -10.50 -4.22
N ALA A 115 -4.34 -11.74 -3.76
CA ALA A 115 -3.24 -12.69 -3.80
C ALA A 115 -2.82 -13.01 -5.25
N HIS A 116 -3.78 -13.21 -6.15
CA HIS A 116 -3.52 -13.46 -7.56
C HIS A 116 -2.81 -12.26 -8.21
N ALA A 117 -3.22 -11.03 -7.89
CA ALA A 117 -2.54 -9.82 -8.37
C ALA A 117 -1.06 -9.78 -7.94
N ALA A 118 -0.75 -10.18 -6.71
CA ALA A 118 0.63 -10.29 -6.23
C ALA A 118 1.44 -11.33 -7.02
N VAL A 119 0.84 -12.49 -7.33
CA VAL A 119 1.48 -13.53 -8.16
C VAL A 119 1.75 -13.00 -9.58
N LEU A 120 0.78 -12.31 -10.20
CA LEU A 120 0.97 -11.71 -11.52
C LEU A 120 2.05 -10.63 -11.51
N ALA A 121 2.14 -9.83 -10.44
CA ALA A 121 3.17 -8.81 -10.29
C ALA A 121 4.59 -9.40 -10.27
N LEU A 122 4.77 -10.64 -9.80
CA LEU A 122 6.05 -11.34 -9.87
C LEU A 122 6.52 -11.58 -11.31
N GLN A 123 5.59 -11.66 -12.25
CA GLN A 123 5.86 -11.94 -13.66
C GLN A 123 6.07 -10.66 -14.50
N CYS A 124 5.75 -9.47 -13.95
CA CYS A 124 5.99 -8.20 -14.63
C CYS A 124 7.48 -7.87 -14.66
N GLU A 125 7.93 -7.29 -15.78
CA GLU A 125 9.31 -6.79 -15.97
C GLU A 125 9.43 -5.32 -15.58
#